data_f37d143b4785dddbb1ff5039a5b380bd
#
_entry.id   f37d143b4785dddbb1ff5039a5b380bd
#
_cell.length_a   1.000
_cell.length_b   1.000
_cell.length_c   1.000
_cell.angle_alpha   90.00
_cell.angle_beta   90.00
_cell.angle_gamma   90.00
#
_symmetry.space_group_name_H-M   'P 1'
#
loop_
_entity.id
_entity.type
_entity.pdbx_description
1 polymer ?
#
loop_
_entity_poly.entity_id
_entity_poly.type
_entity_poly.pdbx_seq_one_letter_code
_entity_poly.pdbx_strand_id
1 'polypeptide(L)'
;MQIPEGEYRVGTDDDYYVRTNVWSAPGCHGAACGAILHIKDGKFVDIEGDESNPITQGRLCIKCLNMTEFEYHPERIIYPMKRDPKDRGKNAWERITWDEAYDLIEENYNKVVEKTGTPNAVLTLGGTGREATMFYPVISFADFRSANVAAPISGDSCYGPRCMMAANIFGSGYPEVDSGMFFDDKYNDPRFERPEYMIVWGSNPLVSNPAGYFGHQIIDMMKMGTKLIVVDPQITWMGSRAEHVLQLRPGTDAALAIGMLKVIVDEDIYDKEFVEKWVYGFDWLVE
;
A
#
# COMPACT_ATOMS: atom_id res chain seq x y z
N MET A 1 -7.49 -26.39 4.88
CA MET A 1 -8.06 -27.16 3.73
C MET A 1 -7.13 -27.08 2.54
N GLN A 2 -6.86 -28.18 1.83
CA GLN A 2 -6.09 -28.12 0.58
C GLN A 2 -7.06 -28.16 -0.61
N ILE A 3 -6.99 -27.14 -1.47
CA ILE A 3 -7.69 -27.13 -2.75
C ILE A 3 -6.73 -27.77 -3.78
N PRO A 4 -7.17 -28.78 -4.57
CA PRO A 4 -6.32 -29.43 -5.57
C PRO A 4 -5.68 -28.40 -6.54
N GLU A 5 -4.53 -28.78 -7.10
CA GLU A 5 -3.85 -27.97 -8.09
C GLU A 5 -4.73 -27.82 -9.34
N GLY A 6 -4.83 -26.59 -9.85
CA GLY A 6 -5.68 -26.25 -10.99
C GLY A 6 -7.14 -25.97 -10.65
N GLU A 7 -7.59 -26.28 -9.45
CA GLU A 7 -8.91 -25.93 -8.95
C GLU A 7 -8.85 -24.64 -8.13
N TYR A 8 -9.92 -23.84 -8.21
CA TYR A 8 -10.06 -22.64 -7.39
C TYR A 8 -11.16 -22.73 -6.34
N ARG A 9 -12.06 -23.74 -6.46
CA ARG A 9 -13.19 -23.96 -5.57
C ARG A 9 -13.41 -25.45 -5.32
N VAL A 10 -13.73 -25.79 -4.06
CA VAL A 10 -14.06 -27.17 -3.63
C VAL A 10 -15.21 -27.12 -2.62
N GLY A 11 -16.18 -28.00 -2.77
CA GLY A 11 -17.35 -28.12 -1.89
C GLY A 11 -18.66 -28.12 -2.62
N THR A 12 -19.74 -27.84 -1.92
CA THR A 12 -21.11 -27.76 -2.45
C THR A 12 -21.46 -26.31 -2.81
N ASP A 13 -22.69 -26.04 -3.27
CA ASP A 13 -23.12 -24.68 -3.58
C ASP A 13 -23.27 -23.82 -2.32
N ASP A 14 -23.67 -24.43 -1.21
CA ASP A 14 -23.95 -23.73 0.06
C ASP A 14 -22.80 -23.82 1.08
N ASP A 15 -21.83 -24.70 0.87
CA ASP A 15 -20.68 -24.90 1.77
C ASP A 15 -19.43 -25.24 0.94
N TYR A 16 -18.55 -24.24 0.74
CA TYR A 16 -17.39 -24.38 -0.13
C TYR A 16 -16.19 -23.56 0.32
N TYR A 17 -15.05 -23.98 -0.16
CA TYR A 17 -13.78 -23.27 -0.03
C TYR A 17 -13.39 -22.70 -1.38
N VAL A 18 -12.87 -21.47 -1.40
CA VAL A 18 -12.43 -20.80 -2.61
C VAL A 18 -11.04 -20.20 -2.42
N ARG A 19 -10.16 -20.49 -3.39
CA ARG A 19 -8.83 -19.90 -3.45
C ARG A 19 -8.90 -18.48 -4.01
N THR A 20 -8.22 -17.55 -3.37
CA THR A 20 -8.17 -16.15 -3.79
C THR A 20 -6.88 -15.48 -3.35
N ASN A 21 -6.71 -14.25 -3.77
CA ASN A 21 -5.64 -13.38 -3.27
C ASN A 21 -6.24 -12.15 -2.61
N VAL A 22 -5.77 -11.86 -1.41
CA VAL A 22 -6.12 -10.63 -0.71
C VAL A 22 -5.20 -9.54 -1.22
N TRP A 23 -5.72 -8.70 -2.12
CA TRP A 23 -4.94 -7.63 -2.76
C TRP A 23 -4.58 -6.51 -1.79
N SER A 24 -5.54 -6.06 -1.02
CA SER A 24 -5.41 -4.90 -0.15
C SER A 24 -6.19 -5.13 1.15
N ALA A 25 -5.70 -6.04 1.98
CA ALA A 25 -6.21 -6.15 3.35
C ALA A 25 -6.11 -4.78 4.05
N PRO A 26 -6.95 -4.48 5.05
CA PRO A 26 -6.95 -3.18 5.71
C PRO A 26 -5.56 -2.69 6.08
N GLY A 27 -5.10 -1.61 5.44
CA GLY A 27 -3.80 -1.00 5.67
C GLY A 27 -2.58 -1.73 5.06
N CYS A 28 -2.77 -2.72 4.21
CA CYS A 28 -1.69 -3.35 3.45
C CYS A 28 -1.67 -2.88 2.01
N HIS A 29 -0.47 -2.72 1.48
CA HIS A 29 -0.23 -2.32 0.11
C HIS A 29 0.61 -3.38 -0.60
N GLY A 30 0.14 -3.82 -1.79
CA GLY A 30 0.82 -4.85 -2.57
C GLY A 30 0.98 -6.17 -1.81
N ALA A 31 -0.01 -6.55 -0.99
CA ALA A 31 0.12 -7.71 -0.12
C ALA A 31 0.10 -9.03 -0.89
N ALA A 32 -0.79 -9.16 -1.88
CA ALA A 32 -1.01 -10.37 -2.70
C ALA A 32 -1.02 -11.67 -1.87
N CYS A 33 -1.56 -11.61 -0.65
CA CYS A 33 -1.60 -12.74 0.24
C CYS A 33 -2.54 -13.82 -0.32
N GLY A 34 -2.01 -15.01 -0.59
CA GLY A 34 -2.82 -16.16 -0.98
C GLY A 34 -3.68 -16.62 0.17
N ALA A 35 -4.96 -16.75 -0.07
CA ALA A 35 -5.93 -17.12 0.94
C ALA A 35 -6.95 -18.14 0.41
N ILE A 36 -7.42 -18.97 1.30
CA ILE A 36 -8.55 -19.85 1.10
C ILE A 36 -9.66 -19.36 2.00
N LEU A 37 -10.77 -18.97 1.38
CA LEU A 37 -11.96 -18.52 2.09
C LEU A 37 -12.93 -19.68 2.24
N HIS A 38 -13.51 -19.83 3.42
CA HIS A 38 -14.63 -20.72 3.66
C HIS A 38 -15.95 -19.92 3.54
N ILE A 39 -16.76 -20.31 2.60
CA ILE A 39 -18.10 -19.70 2.37
C ILE A 39 -19.16 -20.72 2.76
N LYS A 40 -20.07 -20.34 3.64
CA LYS A 40 -21.17 -21.15 4.09
C LYS A 40 -22.48 -20.35 4.07
N ASP A 41 -23.52 -20.90 3.45
CA ASP A 41 -24.81 -20.25 3.31
C ASP A 41 -24.69 -18.80 2.76
N GLY A 42 -23.81 -18.58 1.78
CA GLY A 42 -23.52 -17.29 1.20
C GLY A 42 -22.74 -16.33 2.08
N LYS A 43 -22.22 -16.77 3.23
CA LYS A 43 -21.42 -15.97 4.15
C LYS A 43 -19.96 -16.42 4.17
N PHE A 44 -19.06 -15.47 4.21
CA PHE A 44 -17.67 -15.68 4.48
C PHE A 44 -17.49 -15.95 5.98
N VAL A 45 -17.14 -17.17 6.35
CA VAL A 45 -17.13 -17.63 7.75
C VAL A 45 -15.72 -17.86 8.30
N ASP A 46 -14.74 -18.13 7.43
CA ASP A 46 -13.35 -18.36 7.86
C ASP A 46 -12.35 -18.07 6.74
N ILE A 47 -11.09 -17.80 7.11
CA ILE A 47 -9.97 -17.56 6.21
C ILE A 47 -8.71 -18.28 6.71
N GLU A 48 -8.07 -18.99 5.82
CA GLU A 48 -6.75 -19.58 6.04
C GLU A 48 -5.78 -19.22 4.90
N GLY A 49 -4.49 -19.35 5.14
CA GLY A 49 -3.48 -19.08 4.12
C GLY A 49 -3.40 -20.17 3.08
N ASP A 50 -3.24 -19.80 1.82
CA ASP A 50 -2.98 -20.74 0.73
C ASP A 50 -1.49 -21.11 0.67
N GLU A 51 -1.16 -22.33 1.03
CA GLU A 51 0.21 -22.86 1.01
C GLU A 51 0.80 -22.91 -0.40
N SER A 52 -0.06 -22.98 -1.43
CA SER A 52 0.38 -22.96 -2.83
C SER A 52 0.74 -21.58 -3.35
N ASN A 53 0.41 -20.52 -2.61
CA ASN A 53 0.78 -19.17 -3.01
C ASN A 53 2.30 -18.98 -2.94
N PRO A 54 2.97 -18.61 -4.05
CA PRO A 54 4.43 -18.55 -4.09
C PRO A 54 5.02 -17.45 -3.20
N ILE A 55 4.26 -16.41 -2.90
CA ILE A 55 4.72 -15.27 -2.10
C ILE A 55 4.55 -15.55 -0.61
N THR A 56 3.33 -15.82 -0.17
CA THR A 56 3.01 -15.93 1.25
C THR A 56 3.10 -17.36 1.80
N GLN A 57 3.00 -18.39 0.96
CA GLN A 57 3.19 -19.79 1.34
C GLN A 57 2.38 -20.18 2.59
N GLY A 58 1.09 -19.90 2.58
CA GLY A 58 0.18 -20.19 3.68
C GLY A 58 0.20 -19.18 4.83
N ARG A 59 1.00 -18.14 4.76
CA ARG A 59 1.12 -17.16 5.86
C ARG A 59 0.11 -16.04 5.70
N LEU A 60 -0.63 -15.79 6.77
CA LEU A 60 -1.52 -14.62 6.90
C LEU A 60 -1.21 -13.87 8.19
N CYS A 61 -1.33 -12.57 8.15
CA CYS A 61 -1.22 -11.74 9.35
C CYS A 61 -2.60 -11.52 9.99
N ILE A 62 -2.59 -10.95 11.18
CA ILE A 62 -3.80 -10.66 11.95
C ILE A 62 -4.84 -9.84 11.16
N LYS A 63 -4.43 -9.01 10.21
CA LYS A 63 -5.37 -8.23 9.38
C LYS A 63 -6.22 -9.12 8.48
N CYS A 64 -5.61 -10.13 7.84
CA CYS A 64 -6.35 -11.10 7.04
C CYS A 64 -7.19 -12.02 7.93
N LEU A 65 -6.61 -12.53 9.01
CA LEU A 65 -7.29 -13.47 9.91
C LEU A 65 -8.55 -12.86 10.57
N ASN A 66 -8.60 -11.54 10.73
CA ASN A 66 -9.77 -10.85 11.26
C ASN A 66 -10.72 -10.30 10.20
N MET A 67 -10.59 -10.72 8.94
CA MET A 67 -11.45 -10.20 7.88
C MET A 67 -12.92 -10.57 8.05
N THR A 68 -13.24 -11.70 8.63
CA THR A 68 -14.62 -12.11 8.94
C THR A 68 -15.28 -11.16 9.93
N GLU A 69 -14.57 -10.81 11.00
CA GLU A 69 -15.05 -9.83 11.99
C GLU A 69 -15.20 -8.43 11.38
N PHE A 70 -14.27 -8.06 10.52
CA PHE A 70 -14.34 -6.77 9.80
C PHE A 70 -15.53 -6.70 8.85
N GLU A 71 -15.80 -7.78 8.09
CA GLU A 71 -16.90 -7.82 7.13
C GLU A 71 -18.28 -7.77 7.80
N TYR A 72 -18.43 -8.51 8.90
CA TYR A 72 -19.72 -8.64 9.59
C TYR A 72 -19.78 -7.90 10.94
N HIS A 73 -18.93 -6.89 11.11
CA HIS A 73 -18.95 -6.09 12.33
C HIS A 73 -20.32 -5.44 12.55
N PRO A 74 -20.92 -5.53 13.75
CA PRO A 74 -22.28 -5.03 14.00
C PRO A 74 -22.40 -3.51 13.81
N GLU A 75 -21.31 -2.76 13.94
CA GLU A 75 -21.29 -1.31 13.71
C GLU A 75 -20.88 -0.93 12.28
N ARG A 76 -20.75 -1.91 11.38
CA ARG A 76 -20.43 -1.63 9.98
C ARG A 76 -21.54 -0.80 9.34
N ILE A 77 -21.18 0.33 8.74
CA ILE A 77 -22.13 1.17 8.01
C ILE A 77 -22.46 0.50 6.69
N ILE A 78 -23.70 0.03 6.55
CA ILE A 78 -24.23 -0.67 5.37
C ILE A 78 -25.36 0.08 4.67
N TYR A 79 -25.73 1.24 5.21
CA TYR A 79 -26.78 2.11 4.66
C TYR A 79 -26.31 3.56 4.68
N PRO A 80 -26.78 4.42 3.76
CA PRO A 80 -26.50 5.83 3.81
C PRO A 80 -27.09 6.45 5.09
N MET A 81 -26.37 7.44 5.61
CA MET A 81 -26.75 8.13 6.83
C MET A 81 -26.59 9.64 6.64
N LYS A 82 -27.53 10.41 7.17
CA LYS A 82 -27.47 11.89 7.21
C LYS A 82 -27.35 12.38 8.63
N ARG A 83 -26.83 13.59 8.77
CA ARG A 83 -26.79 14.32 10.05
C ARG A 83 -27.00 15.80 9.77
N ASP A 84 -27.74 16.50 10.63
CA ASP A 84 -27.82 17.94 10.57
C ASP A 84 -26.43 18.56 10.79
N PRO A 85 -25.99 19.52 9.96
CA PRO A 85 -24.70 20.21 10.12
C PRO A 85 -24.46 20.81 11.51
N LYS A 86 -25.52 21.26 12.20
CA LYS A 86 -25.44 21.79 13.57
C LYS A 86 -25.03 20.74 14.63
N ASP A 87 -25.22 19.45 14.30
CA ASP A 87 -24.87 18.34 15.18
C ASP A 87 -23.50 17.72 14.83
N ARG A 88 -22.70 18.43 14.05
CA ARG A 88 -21.30 18.03 13.79
C ARG A 88 -20.54 17.82 15.11
N GLY A 89 -19.84 16.69 15.22
CA GLY A 89 -19.14 16.26 16.43
C GLY A 89 -20.01 15.43 17.38
N LYS A 90 -21.33 15.35 17.15
CA LYS A 90 -22.23 14.45 17.88
C LYS A 90 -22.49 13.21 17.05
N ASN A 91 -22.71 12.07 17.70
CA ASN A 91 -23.10 10.83 17.03
C ASN A 91 -24.60 10.78 16.74
N ALA A 92 -25.12 11.84 16.08
CA ALA A 92 -26.54 12.05 15.78
C ALA A 92 -26.87 11.68 14.33
N TRP A 93 -26.46 10.47 13.93
CA TRP A 93 -26.70 9.97 12.59
C TRP A 93 -28.08 9.35 12.47
N GLU A 94 -28.76 9.65 11.36
CA GLU A 94 -30.06 9.11 10.97
C GLU A 94 -29.88 8.28 9.69
N ARG A 95 -30.35 7.04 9.70
CA ARG A 95 -30.36 6.20 8.50
C ARG A 95 -31.37 6.75 7.50
N ILE A 96 -30.97 6.81 6.24
CA ILE A 96 -31.83 7.20 5.11
C ILE A 96 -31.81 6.13 4.01
N THR A 97 -32.68 6.26 3.02
CA THR A 97 -32.65 5.42 1.83
C THR A 97 -31.57 5.90 0.84
N TRP A 98 -31.21 5.07 -0.12
CA TRP A 98 -30.32 5.47 -1.20
C TRP A 98 -30.94 6.58 -2.07
N ASP A 99 -32.26 6.51 -2.33
CA ASP A 99 -32.97 7.53 -3.10
C ASP A 99 -32.90 8.89 -2.39
N GLU A 100 -33.19 8.92 -1.08
CA GLU A 100 -33.01 10.15 -0.29
C GLU A 100 -31.56 10.66 -0.28
N ALA A 101 -30.58 9.77 -0.29
CA ALA A 101 -29.18 10.17 -0.37
C ALA A 101 -28.84 10.82 -1.72
N TYR A 102 -29.31 10.24 -2.82
CA TYR A 102 -29.12 10.80 -4.16
C TYR A 102 -29.84 12.13 -4.33
N ASP A 103 -31.09 12.23 -3.88
CA ASP A 103 -31.84 13.48 -3.90
C ASP A 103 -31.13 14.61 -3.14
N LEU A 104 -30.58 14.31 -1.97
CA LEU A 104 -29.80 15.27 -1.19
C LEU A 104 -28.49 15.69 -1.89
N ILE A 105 -27.81 14.77 -2.54
CA ILE A 105 -26.60 15.08 -3.32
C ILE A 105 -26.95 15.98 -4.49
N GLU A 106 -27.99 15.62 -5.26
CA GLU A 106 -28.44 16.41 -6.41
C GLU A 106 -28.90 17.80 -6.01
N GLU A 107 -29.73 17.91 -4.98
CA GLU A 107 -30.20 19.19 -4.46
C GLU A 107 -29.04 20.12 -4.07
N ASN A 108 -28.06 19.60 -3.32
CA ASN A 108 -26.92 20.40 -2.88
C ASN A 108 -25.99 20.74 -4.05
N TYR A 109 -25.77 19.82 -4.97
CA TYR A 109 -25.02 20.08 -6.20
C TYR A 109 -25.64 21.24 -7.00
N ASN A 110 -26.95 21.15 -7.27
CA ASN A 110 -27.67 22.18 -8.02
C ASN A 110 -27.63 23.55 -7.34
N LYS A 111 -27.80 23.61 -6.01
CA LYS A 111 -27.63 24.85 -5.23
C LYS A 111 -26.24 25.46 -5.37
N VAL A 112 -25.19 24.63 -5.35
CA VAL A 112 -23.80 25.11 -5.51
C VAL A 112 -23.57 25.63 -6.91
N VAL A 113 -24.00 24.91 -7.94
CA VAL A 113 -23.83 25.31 -9.34
C VAL A 113 -24.63 26.58 -9.65
N GLU A 114 -25.88 26.67 -9.18
CA GLU A 114 -26.71 27.86 -9.34
C GLU A 114 -26.06 29.10 -8.69
N LYS A 115 -25.55 28.94 -7.47
CA LYS A 115 -24.91 30.01 -6.72
C LYS A 115 -23.61 30.51 -7.36
N THR A 116 -22.82 29.59 -7.94
CA THR A 116 -21.46 29.88 -8.42
C THR A 116 -21.37 30.06 -9.94
N GLY A 117 -22.39 29.59 -10.66
CA GLY A 117 -22.41 29.58 -12.12
C GLY A 117 -21.51 28.52 -12.76
N THR A 118 -20.95 27.60 -11.99
CA THR A 118 -20.02 26.60 -12.52
C THR A 118 -20.02 25.29 -11.72
N PRO A 119 -20.01 24.12 -12.40
CA PRO A 119 -19.79 22.82 -11.77
C PRO A 119 -18.43 22.69 -11.09
N ASN A 120 -17.43 23.44 -11.54
CA ASN A 120 -16.09 23.42 -10.96
C ASN A 120 -16.01 23.95 -9.51
N ALA A 121 -17.12 24.44 -8.97
CA ALA A 121 -17.24 24.71 -7.53
C ALA A 121 -17.32 23.43 -6.66
N VAL A 122 -17.49 22.28 -7.28
CA VAL A 122 -17.48 20.96 -6.62
C VAL A 122 -16.10 20.33 -6.75
N LEU A 123 -15.51 19.95 -5.63
CA LEU A 123 -14.22 19.24 -5.56
C LEU A 123 -14.45 17.81 -5.10
N THR A 124 -13.99 16.85 -5.89
CA THR A 124 -13.97 15.45 -5.50
C THR A 124 -12.61 15.07 -4.91
N LEU A 125 -12.63 14.59 -3.67
CA LEU A 125 -11.43 14.15 -2.96
C LEU A 125 -11.37 12.62 -2.95
N GLY A 126 -10.29 12.09 -3.49
CA GLY A 126 -10.00 10.66 -3.46
C GLY A 126 -8.89 10.30 -2.48
N GLY A 127 -8.89 9.05 -2.06
CA GLY A 127 -7.81 8.45 -1.29
C GLY A 127 -7.06 7.38 -2.10
N THR A 128 -6.26 6.57 -1.42
CA THR A 128 -5.51 5.45 -2.03
C THR A 128 -6.29 4.15 -2.12
N GLY A 129 -7.57 4.12 -1.75
CA GLY A 129 -8.40 2.92 -1.91
C GLY A 129 -8.35 2.46 -3.37
N ARG A 130 -7.62 1.39 -3.64
CA ARG A 130 -7.30 0.99 -5.02
C ARG A 130 -8.51 0.63 -5.83
N GLU A 131 -9.47 0.00 -5.20
CA GLU A 131 -10.74 -0.39 -5.80
C GLU A 131 -11.57 0.84 -6.18
N ALA A 132 -11.48 1.90 -5.38
CA ALA A 132 -12.22 3.15 -5.59
C ALA A 132 -11.44 4.21 -6.36
N THR A 133 -10.11 4.09 -6.49
CA THR A 133 -9.25 5.12 -7.09
C THR A 133 -9.62 5.45 -8.54
N MET A 134 -10.15 4.50 -9.27
CA MET A 134 -10.56 4.70 -10.65
C MET A 134 -11.94 5.36 -10.78
N PHE A 135 -12.77 5.30 -9.76
CA PHE A 135 -14.15 5.76 -9.82
C PHE A 135 -14.33 7.23 -9.46
N TYR A 136 -13.60 7.77 -8.50
CA TYR A 136 -13.81 9.15 -8.10
C TYR A 136 -13.49 10.20 -9.19
N PRO A 137 -12.49 10.02 -10.07
CA PRO A 137 -12.34 10.91 -11.22
C PRO A 137 -13.50 10.79 -12.19
N VAL A 138 -14.00 9.56 -12.43
CA VAL A 138 -15.15 9.33 -13.32
C VAL A 138 -16.39 10.02 -12.77
N ILE A 139 -16.70 9.87 -11.49
CA ILE A 139 -17.81 10.56 -10.82
C ILE A 139 -17.65 12.09 -10.94
N SER A 140 -16.44 12.61 -10.74
CA SER A 140 -16.22 14.05 -10.87
C SER A 140 -16.48 14.55 -12.28
N PHE A 141 -15.90 13.90 -13.28
CA PHE A 141 -15.99 14.35 -14.67
C PHE A 141 -17.34 14.04 -15.32
N ALA A 142 -17.90 12.84 -15.09
CA ALA A 142 -19.11 12.40 -15.75
C ALA A 142 -20.38 12.89 -15.03
N ASP A 143 -20.44 12.72 -13.72
CA ASP A 143 -21.64 13.01 -12.94
C ASP A 143 -21.68 14.48 -12.52
N PHE A 144 -20.61 14.97 -11.88
CA PHE A 144 -20.55 16.36 -11.43
C PHE A 144 -20.06 17.35 -12.50
N ARG A 145 -19.56 16.89 -13.65
CA ARG A 145 -19.01 17.73 -14.71
C ARG A 145 -17.95 18.72 -14.20
N SER A 146 -17.23 18.34 -13.16
CA SER A 146 -16.19 19.15 -12.52
C SER A 146 -14.82 18.63 -12.86
N ALA A 147 -13.92 19.52 -13.27
CA ALA A 147 -12.51 19.22 -13.47
C ALA A 147 -11.71 19.16 -12.14
N ASN A 148 -12.33 19.54 -11.03
CA ASN A 148 -11.68 19.60 -9.73
C ASN A 148 -11.66 18.23 -9.05
N VAL A 149 -10.56 17.52 -9.23
CA VAL A 149 -10.25 16.23 -8.61
C VAL A 149 -8.93 16.35 -7.88
N ALA A 150 -8.89 15.90 -6.65
CA ALA A 150 -7.65 15.87 -5.86
C ALA A 150 -7.55 14.58 -5.04
N ALA A 151 -6.34 14.10 -4.90
CA ALA A 151 -5.98 12.99 -4.03
C ALA A 151 -4.86 13.42 -3.05
N PRO A 152 -5.12 14.43 -2.19
CA PRO A 152 -4.06 15.11 -1.43
C PRO A 152 -3.30 14.16 -0.49
N ILE A 153 -3.99 13.24 0.14
CA ILE A 153 -3.35 12.32 1.11
C ILE A 153 -2.44 11.32 0.41
N SER A 154 -2.85 10.76 -0.72
CA SER A 154 -2.02 9.81 -1.46
C SER A 154 -1.09 10.49 -2.46
N GLY A 155 -1.48 11.64 -3.01
CA GLY A 155 -0.65 12.41 -3.92
C GLY A 155 0.58 12.98 -3.23
N ASP A 156 0.39 13.72 -2.16
CA ASP A 156 1.44 14.55 -1.56
C ASP A 156 2.29 13.82 -0.51
N SER A 157 1.82 12.73 0.07
CA SER A 157 2.51 12.05 1.17
C SER A 157 2.83 10.58 0.92
N CYS A 158 2.43 9.99 -0.20
CA CYS A 158 2.62 8.58 -0.49
C CYS A 158 3.19 8.36 -1.90
N TYR A 159 2.33 8.09 -2.87
CA TYR A 159 2.76 7.80 -4.24
C TYR A 159 3.29 9.00 -5.00
N GLY A 160 2.71 10.17 -4.80
CA GLY A 160 3.09 11.37 -5.54
C GLY A 160 4.59 11.62 -5.48
N PRO A 161 5.19 11.85 -4.30
CA PRO A 161 6.63 12.06 -4.19
C PRO A 161 7.46 10.91 -4.75
N ARG A 162 7.10 9.66 -4.42
CA ARG A 162 7.87 8.48 -4.88
C ARG A 162 7.82 8.32 -6.40
N CYS A 163 6.62 8.34 -6.99
CA CYS A 163 6.46 8.17 -8.44
C CYS A 163 7.06 9.34 -9.20
N MET A 164 6.88 10.57 -8.72
CA MET A 164 7.42 11.76 -9.37
C MET A 164 8.95 11.78 -9.33
N MET A 165 9.53 11.47 -8.18
CA MET A 165 11.00 11.40 -8.06
C MET A 165 11.59 10.25 -8.86
N ALA A 166 10.98 9.07 -8.83
CA ALA A 166 11.43 7.95 -9.62
C ALA A 166 11.30 8.22 -11.14
N ALA A 167 10.22 8.87 -11.57
CA ALA A 167 10.07 9.26 -12.96
C ALA A 167 11.14 10.28 -13.40
N ASN A 168 11.51 11.20 -12.53
CA ASN A 168 12.57 12.17 -12.80
C ASN A 168 13.97 11.54 -12.84
N ILE A 169 14.24 10.57 -11.96
CA ILE A 169 15.56 9.97 -11.83
C ILE A 169 15.74 8.80 -12.80
N PHE A 170 14.74 7.95 -12.95
CA PHE A 170 14.82 6.72 -13.74
C PHE A 170 14.02 6.76 -15.05
N GLY A 171 13.27 7.83 -15.30
CA GLY A 171 12.44 7.98 -16.51
C GLY A 171 11.12 7.20 -16.47
N SER A 172 10.80 6.50 -15.39
CA SER A 172 9.59 5.68 -15.25
C SER A 172 9.14 5.62 -13.80
N GLY A 173 8.09 4.81 -13.51
CA GLY A 173 7.60 4.56 -12.16
C GLY A 173 8.70 4.06 -11.20
N TYR A 174 8.42 4.05 -9.93
CA TYR A 174 9.43 3.65 -8.93
C TYR A 174 9.78 2.16 -9.01
N PRO A 175 11.06 1.81 -8.80
CA PRO A 175 11.46 0.42 -8.74
C PRO A 175 10.94 -0.25 -7.46
N GLU A 176 10.47 -1.48 -7.59
CA GLU A 176 10.21 -2.36 -6.45
C GLU A 176 11.46 -3.20 -6.18
N VAL A 177 11.75 -3.43 -4.91
CA VAL A 177 12.87 -4.30 -4.55
C VAL A 177 12.43 -5.75 -4.68
N ASP A 178 13.03 -6.46 -5.60
CA ASP A 178 12.93 -7.91 -5.71
C ASP A 178 14.25 -8.57 -5.33
N SER A 179 14.28 -9.19 -4.16
CA SER A 179 15.45 -9.97 -3.74
C SER A 179 15.31 -11.45 -4.14
N GLY A 180 14.80 -11.73 -5.32
CA GLY A 180 14.65 -13.07 -5.86
C GLY A 180 13.33 -13.76 -5.50
N MET A 181 12.41 -13.06 -4.82
CA MET A 181 11.13 -13.65 -4.39
C MET A 181 10.22 -14.01 -5.59
N PHE A 182 10.33 -13.29 -6.69
CA PHE A 182 9.55 -13.51 -7.92
C PHE A 182 10.24 -14.40 -8.94
N PHE A 183 11.44 -14.89 -8.67
CA PHE A 183 12.06 -15.91 -9.52
C PHE A 183 11.34 -17.25 -9.38
N ASP A 184 11.38 -18.06 -10.42
CA ASP A 184 10.69 -19.36 -10.48
C ASP A 184 11.05 -20.27 -9.32
N ASP A 185 12.30 -20.31 -8.93
CA ASP A 185 12.81 -21.07 -7.76
C ASP A 185 13.30 -20.14 -6.63
N LYS A 186 12.68 -18.94 -6.52
CA LYS A 186 12.99 -17.94 -5.50
C LYS A 186 14.50 -17.74 -5.33
N TYR A 187 14.98 -17.93 -4.11
CA TYR A 187 16.37 -17.73 -3.73
C TYR A 187 17.31 -18.84 -4.19
N ASN A 188 16.81 -19.91 -4.77
CA ASN A 188 17.62 -20.97 -5.38
C ASN A 188 17.83 -20.73 -6.89
N ASP A 189 17.16 -19.73 -7.47
CA ASP A 189 17.36 -19.35 -8.86
C ASP A 189 18.82 -18.89 -9.08
N PRO A 190 19.50 -19.36 -10.14
CA PRO A 190 20.91 -18.99 -10.39
C PRO A 190 21.12 -17.50 -10.67
N ARG A 191 20.06 -16.74 -10.92
CA ARG A 191 20.12 -15.27 -11.09
C ARG A 191 20.10 -14.53 -9.74
N PHE A 192 19.78 -15.24 -8.65
CA PHE A 192 19.68 -14.61 -7.34
C PHE A 192 21.07 -14.42 -6.74
N GLU A 193 21.34 -13.17 -6.37
CA GLU A 193 22.50 -12.79 -5.57
C GLU A 193 22.02 -12.22 -4.24
N ARG A 194 22.42 -12.86 -3.15
CA ARG A 194 22.08 -12.40 -1.81
C ARG A 194 22.73 -11.05 -1.52
N PRO A 195 21.97 -10.01 -1.19
CA PRO A 195 22.55 -8.73 -0.79
C PRO A 195 23.34 -8.89 0.52
N GLU A 196 24.51 -8.30 0.59
CA GLU A 196 25.30 -8.27 1.83
C GLU A 196 24.63 -7.41 2.89
N TYR A 197 24.12 -6.24 2.48
CA TYR A 197 23.39 -5.30 3.31
C TYR A 197 22.03 -4.96 2.75
N MET A 198 21.08 -4.74 3.66
CA MET A 198 19.76 -4.19 3.34
C MET A 198 19.51 -2.96 4.21
N ILE A 199 19.23 -1.83 3.57
CA ILE A 199 18.88 -0.60 4.26
C ILE A 199 17.35 -0.54 4.40
N VAL A 200 16.86 -0.47 5.64
CA VAL A 200 15.45 -0.25 5.95
C VAL A 200 15.31 1.17 6.50
N TRP A 201 14.73 2.05 5.70
CA TRP A 201 14.69 3.48 6.00
C TRP A 201 13.26 3.99 6.19
N GLY A 202 12.95 4.48 7.39
CA GLY A 202 11.66 5.06 7.73
C GLY A 202 10.48 4.10 7.56
N SER A 203 10.71 2.80 7.70
CA SER A 203 9.70 1.78 7.42
C SER A 203 9.77 0.64 8.44
N ASN A 204 8.61 0.10 8.79
CA ASN A 204 8.51 -1.08 9.63
C ASN A 204 7.61 -2.16 8.99
N PRO A 205 8.07 -2.79 7.89
CA PRO A 205 7.25 -3.75 7.15
C PRO A 205 6.89 -5.00 7.94
N LEU A 206 7.63 -5.36 8.99
CA LEU A 206 7.25 -6.47 9.88
C LEU A 206 5.97 -6.18 10.68
N VAL A 207 5.57 -4.93 10.79
CA VAL A 207 4.31 -4.50 11.42
C VAL A 207 3.26 -4.16 10.36
N SER A 208 3.64 -3.38 9.35
CA SER A 208 2.71 -2.88 8.34
C SER A 208 2.37 -3.90 7.25
N ASN A 209 3.28 -4.81 6.93
CA ASN A 209 3.12 -5.85 5.91
C ASN A 209 3.83 -7.15 6.31
N PRO A 210 3.49 -7.76 7.47
CA PRO A 210 4.29 -8.85 8.05
C PRO A 210 4.22 -10.17 7.27
N ALA A 211 3.08 -10.49 6.68
CA ALA A 211 2.89 -11.73 5.92
C ALA A 211 3.02 -11.54 4.41
N GLY A 212 2.97 -10.31 3.95
CA GLY A 212 3.11 -9.98 2.55
C GLY A 212 4.58 -9.89 2.12
N TYR A 213 4.74 -9.38 0.93
CA TYR A 213 5.99 -9.32 0.19
C TYR A 213 7.18 -8.75 1.00
N PHE A 214 7.04 -7.57 1.57
CA PHE A 214 8.18 -6.91 2.22
C PHE A 214 8.59 -7.53 3.57
N GLY A 215 7.63 -7.91 4.41
CA GLY A 215 7.95 -8.47 5.72
C GLY A 215 8.69 -9.80 5.61
N HIS A 216 8.21 -10.68 4.73
CA HIS A 216 8.86 -11.97 4.49
C HIS A 216 10.24 -11.83 3.89
N GLN A 217 10.38 -10.99 2.89
CA GLN A 217 11.64 -10.77 2.21
C GLN A 217 12.75 -10.37 3.20
N ILE A 218 12.47 -9.47 4.12
CA ILE A 218 13.45 -9.05 5.13
C ILE A 218 13.86 -10.23 6.02
N ILE A 219 12.89 -11.00 6.50
CA ILE A 219 13.18 -12.17 7.36
C ILE A 219 14.00 -13.22 6.61
N ASP A 220 13.66 -13.50 5.37
CA ASP A 220 14.36 -14.48 4.55
C ASP A 220 15.79 -14.02 4.26
N MET A 221 15.99 -12.75 3.91
CA MET A 221 17.32 -12.17 3.72
C MET A 221 18.16 -12.25 5.00
N MET A 222 17.59 -11.90 6.15
CA MET A 222 18.28 -12.03 7.44
C MET A 222 18.70 -13.46 7.75
N LYS A 223 17.83 -14.47 7.47
CA LYS A 223 18.15 -15.89 7.66
C LYS A 223 19.31 -16.35 6.76
N MET A 224 19.41 -15.78 5.57
CA MET A 224 20.51 -16.05 4.65
C MET A 224 21.78 -15.27 4.96
N GLY A 225 21.77 -14.43 6.01
CA GLY A 225 22.93 -13.71 6.48
C GLY A 225 23.08 -12.28 5.95
N THR A 226 22.04 -11.71 5.32
CA THR A 226 22.01 -10.28 4.98
C THR A 226 21.99 -9.45 6.26
N LYS A 227 22.88 -8.48 6.37
CA LYS A 227 22.96 -7.56 7.48
C LYS A 227 22.00 -6.39 7.29
N LEU A 228 21.41 -5.91 8.37
CA LEU A 228 20.52 -4.75 8.30
C LEU A 228 21.22 -3.46 8.72
N ILE A 229 20.93 -2.40 7.98
CA ILE A 229 21.12 -1.02 8.38
C ILE A 229 19.73 -0.42 8.54
N VAL A 230 19.37 0.02 9.74
CA VAL A 230 18.04 0.57 10.01
C VAL A 230 18.15 2.06 10.29
N VAL A 231 17.42 2.83 9.52
CA VAL A 231 17.26 4.28 9.69
C VAL A 231 15.83 4.55 10.16
N ASP A 232 15.67 4.82 11.45
CA ASP A 232 14.35 5.00 12.06
C ASP A 232 14.48 5.85 13.34
N PRO A 233 13.58 6.77 13.62
CA PRO A 233 13.59 7.51 14.89
C PRO A 233 13.33 6.61 16.11
N GLN A 234 12.76 5.42 15.90
CA GLN A 234 12.48 4.44 16.95
C GLN A 234 13.36 3.21 16.81
N ILE A 235 13.70 2.60 17.94
CA ILE A 235 14.35 1.28 17.93
C ILE A 235 13.28 0.22 17.72
N THR A 236 13.10 -0.18 16.47
CA THR A 236 12.18 -1.24 16.06
C THR A 236 12.77 -2.62 16.35
N TRP A 237 11.96 -3.68 16.15
CA TRP A 237 12.48 -5.06 16.22
C TRP A 237 13.64 -5.27 15.24
N MET A 238 13.57 -4.72 14.04
CA MET A 238 14.66 -4.77 13.06
C MET A 238 15.87 -3.98 13.55
N GLY A 239 15.65 -2.78 14.10
CA GLY A 239 16.72 -1.96 14.67
C GLY A 239 17.47 -2.68 15.81
N SER A 240 16.76 -3.45 16.65
CA SER A 240 17.42 -4.23 17.71
C SER A 240 18.31 -5.37 17.21
N ARG A 241 18.26 -5.70 15.92
CA ARG A 241 19.03 -6.76 15.24
C ARG A 241 19.89 -6.26 14.11
N ALA A 242 19.83 -4.99 13.82
CA ALA A 242 20.62 -4.37 12.77
C ALA A 242 22.09 -4.29 13.18
N GLU A 243 23.00 -4.39 12.21
CA GLU A 243 24.42 -4.12 12.42
C GLU A 243 24.65 -2.63 12.69
N HIS A 244 23.89 -1.76 11.99
CA HIS A 244 23.91 -0.33 12.20
C HIS A 244 22.50 0.23 12.37
N VAL A 245 22.33 1.08 13.37
CA VAL A 245 21.10 1.82 13.61
C VAL A 245 21.39 3.31 13.54
N LEU A 246 20.74 4.00 12.63
CA LEU A 246 20.83 5.45 12.49
C LEU A 246 19.53 6.06 13.01
N GLN A 247 19.54 6.42 14.29
CA GLN A 247 18.38 7.02 14.95
C GLN A 247 18.39 8.53 14.73
N LEU A 248 17.57 9.00 13.82
CA LEU A 248 17.54 10.41 13.43
C LEU A 248 16.30 11.13 13.98
N ARG A 249 16.38 12.45 14.05
CA ARG A 249 15.23 13.29 14.35
C ARG A 249 14.28 13.27 13.16
N PRO A 250 12.97 13.04 13.34
CA PRO A 250 11.99 13.15 12.26
C PRO A 250 12.15 14.46 11.46
N GLY A 251 12.13 14.34 10.11
CA GLY A 251 12.33 15.47 9.20
C GLY A 251 13.78 15.78 8.87
N THR A 252 14.77 14.99 9.32
CA THR A 252 16.19 15.17 8.99
C THR A 252 16.74 14.11 8.03
N ASP A 253 15.88 13.33 7.39
CA ASP A 253 16.25 12.28 6.45
C ASP A 253 17.09 12.81 5.28
N ALA A 254 16.70 13.96 4.72
CA ALA A 254 17.44 14.59 3.65
C ALA A 254 18.87 14.98 4.05
N ALA A 255 19.06 15.45 5.30
CA ALA A 255 20.39 15.78 5.80
C ALA A 255 21.28 14.55 5.92
N LEU A 256 20.73 13.42 6.38
CA LEU A 256 21.46 12.15 6.41
C LEU A 256 21.82 11.69 4.99
N ALA A 257 20.87 11.73 4.05
CA ALA A 257 21.09 11.32 2.66
C ALA A 257 22.19 12.17 1.99
N ILE A 258 22.16 13.48 2.18
CA ILE A 258 23.20 14.40 1.67
C ILE A 258 24.56 14.10 2.33
N GLY A 259 24.57 13.84 3.65
CA GLY A 259 25.78 13.44 4.35
C GLY A 259 26.41 12.15 3.80
N MET A 260 25.58 11.16 3.48
CA MET A 260 26.04 9.91 2.84
C MET A 260 26.59 10.18 1.43
N LEU A 261 25.88 10.97 0.62
CA LEU A 261 26.35 11.36 -0.71
C LEU A 261 27.68 12.12 -0.64
N LYS A 262 27.82 13.03 0.31
CA LYS A 262 29.08 13.75 0.51
C LYS A 262 30.26 12.82 0.78
N VAL A 263 30.10 11.84 1.66
CA VAL A 263 31.14 10.84 1.92
C VAL A 263 31.48 10.03 0.66
N ILE A 264 30.46 9.58 -0.07
CA ILE A 264 30.63 8.82 -1.31
C ILE A 264 31.46 9.60 -2.34
N VAL A 265 31.17 10.90 -2.48
CA VAL A 265 31.87 11.78 -3.43
C VAL A 265 33.28 12.15 -2.93
N ASP A 266 33.40 12.61 -1.69
CA ASP A 266 34.69 13.07 -1.12
C ASP A 266 35.74 11.94 -1.06
N GLU A 267 35.30 10.71 -0.78
CA GLU A 267 36.15 9.53 -0.71
C GLU A 267 36.30 8.78 -2.03
N ASP A 268 35.63 9.26 -3.10
CA ASP A 268 35.73 8.71 -4.46
C ASP A 268 35.31 7.21 -4.54
N ILE A 269 34.34 6.80 -3.73
CA ILE A 269 33.88 5.41 -3.60
C ILE A 269 32.62 5.07 -4.44
N TYR A 270 32.30 5.88 -5.42
CA TYR A 270 31.20 5.60 -6.37
C TYR A 270 31.69 4.81 -7.59
N ASP A 271 30.76 4.10 -8.26
CA ASP A 271 31.03 3.41 -9.52
C ASP A 271 31.21 4.44 -10.65
N LYS A 272 32.48 4.68 -11.03
CA LYS A 272 32.83 5.68 -12.04
C LYS A 272 32.30 5.33 -13.43
N GLU A 273 32.32 4.05 -13.80
CA GLU A 273 31.82 3.60 -15.08
C GLU A 273 30.30 3.77 -15.18
N PHE A 274 29.59 3.46 -14.10
CA PHE A 274 28.15 3.68 -14.00
C PHE A 274 27.80 5.17 -14.10
N VAL A 275 28.51 6.01 -13.31
CA VAL A 275 28.29 7.44 -13.30
C VAL A 275 28.53 8.06 -14.67
N GLU A 276 29.63 7.73 -15.32
CA GLU A 276 29.97 8.24 -16.64
C GLU A 276 28.94 7.86 -17.72
N LYS A 277 28.42 6.64 -17.65
CA LYS A 277 27.50 6.13 -18.69
C LYS A 277 26.04 6.48 -18.45
N TRP A 278 25.59 6.54 -17.20
CA TRP A 278 24.19 6.49 -16.86
C TRP A 278 23.69 7.65 -15.99
N VAL A 279 24.58 8.44 -15.40
CA VAL A 279 24.18 9.53 -14.50
C VAL A 279 24.33 10.87 -15.20
N TYR A 280 23.21 11.57 -15.37
CA TYR A 280 23.20 12.93 -15.90
C TYR A 280 23.29 13.96 -14.76
N GLY A 281 24.15 14.96 -14.94
CA GLY A 281 24.25 16.07 -13.98
C GLY A 281 25.06 15.76 -12.72
N PHE A 282 25.90 14.72 -12.72
CA PHE A 282 26.76 14.39 -11.59
C PHE A 282 27.72 15.53 -11.23
N ASP A 283 28.25 16.21 -12.24
CA ASP A 283 29.17 17.35 -12.02
C ASP A 283 28.48 18.47 -11.23
N TRP A 284 27.19 18.73 -11.50
CA TRP A 284 26.43 19.75 -10.76
C TRP A 284 26.10 19.31 -9.32
N LEU A 285 26.04 18.00 -9.08
CA LEU A 285 25.84 17.47 -7.74
C LEU A 285 27.06 17.63 -6.86
N VAL A 286 28.25 17.60 -7.48
CA VAL A 286 29.54 17.66 -6.79
C VAL A 286 29.99 19.11 -6.52
N GLU A 287 29.56 20.08 -7.35
CA GLU A 287 29.78 21.53 -7.13
C GLU A 287 28.99 22.05 -5.90
#